data_b3fdb4af76fa47fe6a31fcebbc54a3fa
#
_entry.id   b3fdb4af76fa47fe6a31fcebbc54a3fa
#
_cell.length_a   1.000
_cell.length_b   1.000
_cell.length_c   1.000
_cell.angle_alpha   90.00
_cell.angle_beta   90.00
_cell.angle_gamma   90.00
#
_symmetry.space_group_name_H-M   'P 1'
#
loop_
_entity.id
_entity.type
_entity.pdbx_description
1 polymer ?
#
loop_
_entity_poly.entity_id
_entity_poly.type
_entity_poly.pdbx_seq_one_letter_code
_entity_poly.pdbx_strand_id
1 'polypeptide(L)'
;MTTLTITVGPYTYTARMEEADAPATCAAFAKLLPYKQKIIHARWSGEACWIPLGEFNLNVGYENHTSHPAPGEILFYPGGFSETEILFPYGATLFASRMGQLAGNHFATIFELSLIHI
;
A
#
# COMPACT_ATOMS: atom_id res chain seq x y z
N MET A 1 8.41 -3.18 -16.94
CA MET A 1 7.67 -2.64 -15.78
C MET A 1 6.35 -3.39 -15.65
N THR A 2 6.10 -3.95 -14.50
CA THR A 2 4.85 -4.66 -14.24
C THR A 2 3.79 -3.68 -13.74
N THR A 3 2.61 -3.75 -14.32
CA THR A 3 1.50 -2.90 -13.88
C THR A 3 0.49 -3.71 -13.09
N LEU A 4 -0.24 -3.01 -12.22
CA LEU A 4 -1.26 -3.57 -11.34
C LEU A 4 -2.54 -2.80 -11.59
N THR A 5 -3.64 -3.51 -11.77
CA THR A 5 -4.96 -2.88 -11.87
C THR A 5 -5.65 -2.96 -10.53
N ILE A 6 -6.09 -1.82 -10.01
CA ILE A 6 -6.75 -1.72 -8.71
C ILE A 6 -8.15 -1.20 -8.91
N THR A 7 -9.15 -1.93 -8.44
CA THR A 7 -10.55 -1.53 -8.54
C THR A 7 -11.10 -1.30 -7.14
N VAL A 8 -11.65 -0.10 -6.91
CA VAL A 8 -12.27 0.29 -5.64
C VAL A 8 -13.63 0.89 -5.96
N GLY A 9 -14.72 0.12 -5.74
CA GLY A 9 -16.05 0.55 -6.13
C GLY A 9 -16.12 0.81 -7.64
N PRO A 10 -16.59 2.00 -8.07
CA PRO A 10 -16.67 2.31 -9.50
C PRO A 10 -15.35 2.80 -10.12
N TYR A 11 -14.29 2.89 -9.32
CA TYR A 11 -13.03 3.47 -9.76
C TYR A 11 -12.01 2.40 -10.09
N THR A 12 -11.26 2.62 -11.17
CA THR A 12 -10.16 1.75 -11.58
C THR A 12 -8.89 2.55 -11.70
N TYR A 13 -7.85 2.11 -11.02
CA TYR A 13 -6.54 2.75 -11.01
C TYR A 13 -5.52 1.82 -11.66
N THR A 14 -4.52 2.40 -12.29
CA THR A 14 -3.37 1.65 -12.78
C THR A 14 -2.17 2.06 -11.95
N ALA A 15 -1.44 1.07 -11.45
CA ALA A 15 -0.24 1.28 -10.65
C ALA A 15 0.93 0.54 -11.30
N ARG A 16 2.14 1.06 -11.11
CA ARG A 16 3.34 0.31 -11.48
C ARG A 16 3.90 -0.33 -10.22
N MET A 17 4.43 -1.54 -10.36
CA MET A 17 5.13 -2.22 -9.28
C MET A 17 6.55 -1.67 -9.20
N GLU A 18 7.00 -1.28 -8.02
CA GLU A 18 8.35 -0.74 -7.82
C GLU A 18 9.35 -1.87 -7.65
N GLU A 19 9.50 -2.66 -8.70
CA GLU A 19 10.30 -3.90 -8.66
C GLU A 19 11.79 -3.68 -8.49
N ALA A 20 12.30 -2.54 -8.96
CA ALA A 20 13.72 -2.23 -8.82
C ALA A 20 14.09 -1.91 -7.38
N ASP A 21 13.21 -1.23 -6.65
CA ASP A 21 13.50 -0.75 -5.29
C ASP A 21 12.91 -1.64 -4.20
N ALA A 22 11.85 -2.38 -4.51
CA ALA A 22 11.20 -3.29 -3.56
C ALA A 22 10.95 -4.66 -4.19
N PRO A 23 12.01 -5.36 -4.64
CA PRO A 23 11.84 -6.60 -5.38
C PRO A 23 11.20 -7.73 -4.58
N ALA A 24 11.56 -7.89 -3.32
CA ALA A 24 11.02 -8.98 -2.51
C ALA A 24 9.54 -8.76 -2.21
N THR A 25 9.16 -7.52 -1.89
CA THR A 25 7.77 -7.18 -1.60
C THR A 25 6.90 -7.34 -2.85
N CYS A 26 7.37 -6.86 -3.99
CA CYS A 26 6.64 -7.00 -5.25
C CYS A 26 6.45 -8.46 -5.63
N ALA A 27 7.50 -9.29 -5.53
CA ALA A 27 7.43 -10.71 -5.86
C ALA A 27 6.46 -11.45 -4.94
N ALA A 28 6.52 -11.17 -3.64
CA ALA A 28 5.64 -11.81 -2.67
C ALA A 28 4.19 -11.39 -2.86
N PHE A 29 3.94 -10.11 -3.11
CA PHE A 29 2.58 -9.62 -3.33
C PHE A 29 2.00 -10.17 -4.62
N ALA A 30 2.79 -10.27 -5.68
CA ALA A 30 2.32 -10.79 -6.96
C ALA A 30 1.75 -12.21 -6.84
N LYS A 31 2.25 -13.01 -5.91
CA LYS A 31 1.75 -14.36 -5.68
C LYS A 31 0.36 -14.39 -5.07
N LEU A 32 -0.11 -13.28 -4.53
CA LEU A 32 -1.44 -13.17 -3.93
C LEU A 32 -2.51 -12.80 -4.95
N LEU A 33 -2.14 -12.40 -6.14
CA LEU A 33 -3.07 -11.92 -7.14
C LEU A 33 -3.87 -13.04 -7.78
N PRO A 34 -5.15 -12.84 -8.10
CA PRO A 34 -5.94 -11.64 -7.81
C PRO A 34 -6.23 -11.53 -6.31
N TYR A 35 -6.12 -10.31 -5.78
CA TYR A 35 -6.21 -10.06 -4.35
C TYR A 35 -7.42 -9.16 -4.06
N LYS A 36 -8.25 -9.57 -3.11
CA LYS A 36 -9.46 -8.82 -2.75
C LYS A 36 -9.54 -8.68 -1.24
N GLN A 37 -9.66 -7.43 -0.79
CA GLN A 37 -9.75 -7.11 0.63
C GLN A 37 -10.61 -5.87 0.83
N LYS A 38 -11.04 -5.64 2.07
CA LYS A 38 -11.73 -4.42 2.45
C LYS A 38 -10.73 -3.33 2.74
N ILE A 39 -11.06 -2.12 2.30
CA ILE A 39 -10.27 -0.94 2.57
C ILE A 39 -11.05 -0.04 3.54
N ILE A 40 -10.39 0.51 4.54
CA ILE A 40 -11.00 1.42 5.50
C ILE A 40 -10.19 2.70 5.59
N HIS A 41 -10.85 3.77 6.05
CA HIS A 41 -10.18 5.06 6.17
C HIS A 41 -9.19 5.02 7.33
N ALA A 42 -7.99 5.58 7.12
CA ALA A 42 -6.98 5.61 8.15
C ALA A 42 -7.36 6.60 9.24
N ARG A 43 -7.00 6.26 10.46
CA ARG A 43 -7.30 7.07 11.63
C ARG A 43 -6.07 7.83 12.13
N TRP A 44 -4.90 7.25 11.97
CA TRP A 44 -3.67 7.75 12.57
C TRP A 44 -2.70 8.34 11.55
N SER A 45 -2.83 7.96 10.29
CA SER A 45 -1.87 8.33 9.25
C SER A 45 -2.25 9.59 8.47
N GLY A 46 -3.46 10.13 8.67
CA GLY A 46 -3.90 11.31 7.95
C GLY A 46 -4.79 10.96 6.76
N GLU A 47 -4.53 11.56 5.60
CA GLU A 47 -5.36 11.39 4.40
C GLU A 47 -4.96 10.12 3.65
N ALA A 48 -5.40 8.98 4.16
CA ALA A 48 -5.08 7.67 3.61
C ALA A 48 -6.18 6.67 3.92
N CYS A 49 -6.23 5.61 3.12
CA CYS A 49 -7.02 4.41 3.40
C CYS A 49 -6.06 3.25 3.62
N TRP A 50 -6.52 2.18 4.27
CA TRP A 50 -5.65 1.05 4.53
C TRP A 50 -6.40 -0.28 4.53
N ILE A 51 -5.67 -1.36 4.30
CA ILE A 51 -6.17 -2.71 4.39
C ILE A 51 -5.54 -3.34 5.63
N PRO A 52 -6.32 -3.60 6.69
CA PRO A 52 -5.77 -4.27 7.88
C PRO A 52 -5.57 -5.75 7.59
N LEU A 53 -4.40 -6.27 7.92
CA LEU A 53 -4.04 -7.67 7.67
C LEU A 53 -3.79 -8.47 8.94
N GLY A 54 -3.86 -7.82 10.10
CA GLY A 54 -3.66 -8.50 11.38
C GLY A 54 -2.27 -9.13 11.48
N GLU A 55 -2.24 -10.43 11.67
CA GLU A 55 -0.99 -11.18 11.82
C GLU A 55 -0.49 -11.81 10.52
N PHE A 56 -1.08 -11.43 9.38
CA PHE A 56 -0.64 -11.93 8.09
C PHE A 56 0.84 -11.60 7.87
N ASN A 57 1.60 -12.55 7.38
CA ASN A 57 3.03 -12.38 7.15
C ASN A 57 3.36 -12.66 5.69
N LEU A 58 3.88 -11.64 5.01
CA LEU A 58 4.30 -11.75 3.62
C LEU A 58 5.73 -12.30 3.50
N ASN A 59 6.41 -12.47 4.64
CA ASN A 59 7.79 -12.97 4.72
C ASN A 59 8.80 -12.07 4.02
N VAL A 60 8.60 -10.76 4.15
CA VAL A 60 9.56 -9.79 3.64
C VAL A 60 9.99 -8.86 4.78
N GLY A 61 11.23 -8.39 4.72
CA GLY A 61 11.73 -7.37 5.63
C GLY A 61 11.52 -5.98 5.02
N TYR A 62 12.11 -4.98 5.65
CA TYR A 62 12.06 -3.62 5.14
C TYR A 62 12.92 -3.48 3.88
N GLU A 63 12.35 -2.85 2.87
CA GLU A 63 13.06 -2.43 1.66
C GLU A 63 12.31 -1.24 1.08
N ASN A 64 13.02 -0.26 0.57
CA ASN A 64 12.43 0.97 0.01
C ASN A 64 11.37 1.58 0.94
N HIS A 65 11.60 1.53 2.25
CA HIS A 65 10.59 1.91 3.23
C HIS A 65 10.60 3.42 3.50
N THR A 66 9.41 3.95 3.79
CA THR A 66 9.23 5.34 4.11
C THR A 66 8.07 5.51 5.12
N SER A 67 8.14 6.60 5.90
CA SER A 67 7.04 7.04 6.74
C SER A 67 6.28 8.21 6.11
N HIS A 68 6.79 8.76 5.02
CA HIS A 68 6.27 9.99 4.40
C HIS A 68 5.91 9.73 2.93
N PRO A 69 4.90 8.88 2.65
CA PRO A 69 4.54 8.61 1.27
C PRO A 69 3.85 9.81 0.62
N ALA A 70 4.08 9.99 -0.68
CA ALA A 70 3.31 10.90 -1.48
C ALA A 70 1.98 10.23 -1.88
N PRO A 71 0.95 11.01 -2.26
CA PRO A 71 -0.31 10.43 -2.72
C PRO A 71 -0.08 9.42 -3.85
N GLY A 72 -0.73 8.28 -3.77
CA GLY A 72 -0.61 7.20 -4.75
C GLY A 72 0.53 6.23 -4.51
N GLU A 73 1.43 6.50 -3.57
CA GLU A 73 2.52 5.58 -3.23
C GLU A 73 2.00 4.54 -2.23
N ILE A 74 1.82 3.31 -2.69
CA ILE A 74 1.24 2.24 -1.87
C ILE A 74 2.33 1.59 -1.04
N LEU A 75 2.09 1.50 0.28
CA LEU A 75 3.05 0.95 1.23
C LEU A 75 2.57 -0.38 1.80
N PHE A 76 3.50 -1.31 2.00
CA PHE A 76 3.26 -2.53 2.75
C PHE A 76 4.05 -2.47 4.06
N TYR A 77 3.35 -2.56 5.18
CA TYR A 77 3.98 -2.59 6.50
C TYR A 77 4.19 -4.05 6.91
N PRO A 78 5.45 -4.49 7.05
CA PRO A 78 5.73 -5.91 7.31
C PRO A 78 5.43 -6.39 8.74
N GLY A 79 5.00 -5.51 9.61
CA GLY A 79 4.64 -5.89 10.97
C GLY A 79 5.75 -5.64 11.97
N GLY A 80 5.59 -6.20 13.16
CA GLY A 80 6.55 -6.11 14.25
C GLY A 80 6.11 -5.20 15.38
N PHE A 81 5.71 -3.97 15.06
CA PHE A 81 5.31 -2.99 16.05
C PHE A 81 3.79 -2.84 16.14
N SER A 82 3.12 -2.97 15.01
CA SER A 82 1.67 -2.90 14.88
C SER A 82 1.25 -4.04 13.95
N GLU A 83 -0.04 -4.15 13.64
CA GLU A 83 -0.49 -5.19 12.71
C GLU A 83 -0.01 -4.90 11.29
N THR A 84 0.17 -5.97 10.52
CA THR A 84 0.53 -5.89 9.11
C THR A 84 -0.56 -5.16 8.34
N GLU A 85 -0.19 -4.29 7.41
CA GLU A 85 -1.17 -3.53 6.65
C GLU A 85 -0.64 -3.05 5.31
N ILE A 86 -1.59 -2.71 4.42
CA ILE A 86 -1.30 -2.02 3.16
C ILE A 86 -1.92 -0.63 3.26
N LEU A 87 -1.13 0.41 3.01
CA LEU A 87 -1.57 1.80 3.12
C LEU A 87 -1.69 2.43 1.74
N PHE A 88 -2.81 3.15 1.53
CA PHE A 88 -3.11 3.87 0.29
C PHE A 88 -3.27 5.35 0.61
N PRO A 89 -2.21 6.15 0.57
CA PRO A 89 -2.33 7.58 0.81
C PRO A 89 -2.94 8.31 -0.39
N TYR A 90 -3.88 9.22 -0.13
CA TYR A 90 -4.50 10.04 -1.17
C TYR A 90 -4.25 11.52 -0.95
N GLY A 91 -3.61 11.91 0.13
CA GLY A 91 -3.29 13.28 0.46
C GLY A 91 -2.15 13.34 1.46
N ALA A 92 -2.18 14.35 2.32
CA ALA A 92 -1.13 14.55 3.33
C ALA A 92 -1.11 13.39 4.33
N THR A 93 0.00 12.66 4.37
CA THR A 93 0.10 11.44 5.14
C THR A 93 1.45 11.32 5.85
N LEU A 94 1.40 10.98 7.13
CA LEU A 94 2.53 10.46 7.88
C LEU A 94 2.12 9.07 8.35
N PHE A 95 2.81 8.03 7.92
CA PHE A 95 2.41 6.66 8.24
C PHE A 95 2.55 6.41 9.75
N ALA A 96 1.45 6.11 10.39
CA ALA A 96 1.41 5.93 11.84
C ALA A 96 0.28 5.02 12.27
N SER A 97 0.44 4.43 13.45
CA SER A 97 -0.63 3.75 14.16
C SER A 97 -0.82 4.45 15.49
N ARG A 98 -1.78 3.98 16.29
CA ARG A 98 -1.93 4.50 17.67
C ARG A 98 -0.68 4.25 18.50
N MET A 99 0.20 3.36 18.06
CA MET A 99 1.46 3.02 18.74
C MET A 99 2.59 3.98 18.35
N GLY A 100 2.40 4.82 17.34
CA GLY A 100 3.40 5.77 16.88
C GLY A 100 3.68 5.66 15.40
N GLN A 101 4.78 6.30 14.99
CA GLN A 101 5.17 6.35 13.58
C GLN A 101 5.59 4.98 13.06
N LEU A 102 5.18 4.69 11.84
CA LEU A 102 5.51 3.44 11.15
C LEU A 102 6.26 3.77 9.87
N ALA A 103 6.95 2.76 9.32
CA ALA A 103 7.52 2.85 7.98
C ALA A 103 7.04 1.65 7.19
N GLY A 104 6.66 1.86 5.95
CA GLY A 104 6.17 0.80 5.07
C GLY A 104 6.96 0.74 3.78
N ASN A 105 7.02 -0.45 3.19
CA ASN A 105 7.71 -0.67 1.93
C ASN A 105 6.90 -0.10 0.78
N HIS A 106 7.47 0.88 0.09
CA HIS A 106 6.84 1.46 -1.10
C HIS A 106 7.03 0.49 -2.25
N PHE A 107 6.00 -0.29 -2.58
CA PHE A 107 6.10 -1.36 -3.57
C PHE A 107 5.26 -1.12 -4.83
N ALA A 108 4.39 -0.13 -4.82
CA ALA A 108 3.59 0.20 -6.00
C ALA A 108 3.24 1.68 -5.99
N THR A 109 3.03 2.25 -7.18
CA THR A 109 2.67 3.65 -7.32
C THR A 109 1.54 3.78 -8.33
N ILE A 110 0.43 4.37 -7.91
CA ILE A 110 -0.69 4.66 -8.78
C ILE A 110 -0.28 5.81 -9.69
N PHE A 111 -0.39 5.63 -10.99
CA PHE A 111 -0.05 6.68 -11.96
C PHE A 111 -1.22 7.05 -12.87
N GLU A 112 -2.32 6.34 -12.81
CA GLU A 112 -3.47 6.61 -13.66
C GLU A 112 -4.77 6.21 -13.00
N LEU A 113 -5.77 7.08 -13.10
CA LEU A 113 -7.14 6.81 -12.69
C LEU A 113 -7.99 6.79 -13.95
N SER A 114 -8.79 5.73 -14.14
CA SER A 114 -9.74 5.68 -15.24
C SER A 114 -10.78 6.78 -15.07
N LEU A 115 -11.04 7.53 -16.15
CA LEU A 115 -11.95 8.66 -16.12
C LEU A 115 -13.36 8.34 -16.63
N ILE A 116 -13.64 7.09 -16.91
CA ILE A 116 -14.93 6.69 -17.48
C ILE A 116 -16.13 6.97 -16.56
N HIS A 117 -15.86 7.15 -15.29
CA HIS A 117 -16.90 7.37 -14.29
C HIS A 117 -16.97 8.81 -13.81
N ILE A 118 -16.27 9.69 -14.46
CA ILE A 118 -16.32 11.12 -14.17
C ILE A 118 -17.28 11.85 -15.11
#